data_581b7982e66136ec74e99b5028aac9a5
#
_entry.id   581b7982e66136ec74e99b5028aac9a5
#
_cell.length_a   1.000
_cell.length_b   1.000
_cell.length_c   1.000
_cell.angle_alpha   90.00
_cell.angle_beta   90.00
_cell.angle_gamma   90.00
#
_symmetry.space_group_name_H-M   'P 1'
#
loop_
_entity.id
_entity.type
_entity.pdbx_description
1 polymer ?
#
loop_
_entity_poly.entity_id
_entity_poly.type
_entity_poly.pdbx_seq_one_letter_code
_entity_poly.pdbx_strand_id
1 'polypeptide(L)'
;MHNRAVKQYLEYLKISGIQDIFIKPPIQIDKTELLKGLEEKYKNCTNCILHEKRTNFCYGNGNADAKLMIIGEGPGADEDKLGKVFVGRSGQLLTKMLSAIKLSREDVYIANIVKCRPPENRNPLPEEKSACLPYLDEQISVIQPELILMLGKVAAVTLL
;
A
#
# COMPACT_ATOMS: atom_id res chain seq x y z
N MET A 1 2.25 -31.12 4.00
CA MET A 1 1.97 -32.20 3.04
C MET A 1 2.65 -32.03 1.66
N HIS A 2 3.18 -30.87 1.28
CA HIS A 2 3.81 -30.61 -0.03
C HIS A 2 5.15 -31.31 -0.28
N ASN A 3 5.86 -31.70 0.77
CA ASN A 3 7.26 -32.17 0.67
C ASN A 3 7.42 -33.61 0.08
N ARG A 4 6.39 -34.47 0.19
CA ARG A 4 6.47 -35.86 -0.26
C ARG A 4 6.33 -35.99 -1.79
N ALA A 5 5.40 -35.27 -2.37
CA ALA A 5 5.17 -35.26 -3.83
C ALA A 5 6.37 -34.68 -4.59
N VAL A 6 6.97 -33.60 -4.06
CA VAL A 6 8.18 -33.00 -4.63
C VAL A 6 9.36 -33.96 -4.58
N LYS A 7 9.58 -34.69 -3.45
CA LYS A 7 10.61 -35.71 -3.35
C LYS A 7 10.44 -36.86 -4.36
N GLN A 8 9.22 -37.37 -4.49
CA GLN A 8 8.93 -38.42 -5.46
C GLN A 8 9.16 -38.00 -6.90
N TYR A 9 8.79 -36.74 -7.23
CA TYR A 9 9.03 -36.16 -8.56
C TYR A 9 10.52 -35.98 -8.84
N LEU A 10 11.31 -35.53 -7.88
CA LEU A 10 12.77 -35.43 -8.00
C LEU A 10 13.47 -36.78 -8.16
N GLU A 11 13.01 -37.79 -7.46
CA GLU A 11 13.50 -39.16 -7.63
C GLU A 11 13.17 -39.73 -9.02
N TYR A 12 11.96 -39.51 -9.50
CA TYR A 12 11.57 -39.86 -10.87
C TYR A 12 12.45 -39.20 -11.93
N LEU A 13 12.74 -37.92 -11.79
CA LEU A 13 13.61 -37.20 -12.72
C LEU A 13 15.03 -37.77 -12.72
N LYS A 14 15.59 -38.15 -11.55
CA LYS A 14 16.91 -38.79 -11.44
C LYS A 14 16.93 -40.15 -12.16
N ILE A 15 15.89 -40.96 -11.98
CA ILE A 15 15.78 -42.29 -12.62
C ILE A 15 15.65 -42.11 -14.15
N SER A 16 15.03 -41.01 -14.61
CA SER A 16 14.90 -40.68 -16.03
C SER A 16 16.17 -40.06 -16.64
N GLY A 17 17.30 -40.06 -15.91
CA GLY A 17 18.60 -39.57 -16.39
C GLY A 17 18.75 -38.02 -16.35
N ILE A 18 17.83 -37.29 -15.71
CA ILE A 18 17.93 -35.84 -15.51
C ILE A 18 18.73 -35.60 -14.23
N GLN A 19 20.00 -35.21 -14.39
CA GLN A 19 20.92 -35.01 -13.25
C GLN A 19 20.87 -33.58 -12.70
N ASP A 20 20.57 -32.59 -13.54
CA ASP A 20 20.55 -31.18 -13.18
C ASP A 20 19.20 -30.54 -13.49
N ILE A 21 18.58 -29.92 -12.49
CA ILE A 21 17.36 -29.12 -12.63
C ILE A 21 17.76 -27.66 -12.37
N PHE A 22 17.80 -26.87 -13.43
CA PHE A 22 18.03 -25.43 -13.32
C PHE A 22 16.71 -24.75 -12.94
N ILE A 23 16.50 -24.55 -11.63
CA ILE A 23 15.42 -23.69 -11.14
C ILE A 23 15.93 -22.26 -11.25
N LYS A 24 15.39 -21.47 -12.16
CA LYS A 24 15.62 -20.02 -12.10
C LYS A 24 15.22 -19.52 -10.72
N PRO A 25 16.10 -18.82 -9.98
CA PRO A 25 15.67 -18.20 -8.73
C PRO A 25 14.43 -17.32 -9.00
N PRO A 26 13.47 -17.28 -8.09
CA PRO A 26 12.34 -16.39 -8.25
C PRO A 26 12.87 -14.99 -8.51
N ILE A 27 12.31 -14.32 -9.51
CA ILE A 27 12.64 -12.91 -9.78
C ILE A 27 12.32 -12.16 -8.50
N GLN A 28 13.34 -11.68 -7.81
CA GLN A 28 13.14 -10.79 -6.66
C GLN A 28 12.63 -9.46 -7.23
N ILE A 29 11.33 -9.25 -7.09
CA ILE A 29 10.69 -8.00 -7.47
C ILE A 29 10.96 -7.02 -6.33
N ASP A 30 11.64 -5.92 -6.63
CA ASP A 30 11.81 -4.83 -5.68
C ASP A 30 10.49 -4.08 -5.55
N LYS A 31 9.76 -4.36 -4.47
CA LYS A 31 8.47 -3.74 -4.17
C LYS A 31 8.58 -2.22 -3.99
N THR A 32 9.72 -1.73 -3.51
CA THR A 32 9.97 -0.29 -3.35
C THR A 32 10.01 0.40 -4.70
N GLU A 33 10.72 -0.18 -5.66
CA GLU A 33 10.78 0.37 -7.03
C GLU A 33 9.42 0.25 -7.74
N LEU A 34 8.66 -0.82 -7.50
CA LEU A 34 7.29 -0.93 -8.02
C LEU A 34 6.40 0.19 -7.48
N LEU A 35 6.39 0.43 -6.15
CA LEU A 35 5.58 1.49 -5.54
C LEU A 35 5.98 2.88 -6.03
N LYS A 36 7.27 3.16 -6.20
CA LYS A 36 7.74 4.40 -6.81
C LYS A 36 7.27 4.55 -8.25
N GLY A 37 7.35 3.49 -9.05
CA GLY A 37 6.86 3.49 -10.43
C GLY A 37 5.36 3.77 -10.51
N LEU A 38 4.56 3.20 -9.60
CA LEU A 38 3.12 3.47 -9.51
C LEU A 38 2.84 4.91 -9.06
N GLU A 39 3.57 5.44 -8.08
CA GLU A 39 3.45 6.83 -7.66
C GLU A 39 3.74 7.79 -8.82
N GLU A 40 4.85 7.61 -9.54
CA GLU A 40 5.19 8.40 -10.71
C GLU A 40 4.13 8.34 -11.81
N LYS A 41 3.58 7.15 -12.07
CA LYS A 41 2.50 6.92 -13.03
C LYS A 41 1.24 7.72 -12.66
N TYR A 42 0.92 7.83 -11.37
CA TYR A 42 -0.35 8.38 -10.90
C TYR A 42 -0.28 9.80 -10.34
N LYS A 43 0.89 10.35 -10.10
CA LYS A 43 1.04 11.70 -9.49
C LYS A 43 0.27 12.80 -10.22
N ASN A 44 0.08 12.65 -11.53
CA ASN A 44 -0.66 13.59 -12.38
C ASN A 44 -2.12 13.15 -12.64
N CYS A 45 -2.67 12.26 -11.81
CA CYS A 45 -4.03 11.74 -11.95
C CYS A 45 -5.07 12.87 -12.02
N THR A 46 -6.05 12.74 -12.95
CA THR A 46 -7.18 13.66 -13.13
C THR A 46 -8.54 12.95 -13.11
N ASN A 47 -8.61 11.73 -12.54
CA ASN A 47 -9.76 10.84 -12.62
C ASN A 47 -10.98 11.29 -11.79
N CYS A 48 -10.84 12.27 -10.89
CA CYS A 48 -11.94 12.86 -10.14
C CYS A 48 -11.70 14.33 -9.86
N ILE A 49 -12.71 15.05 -9.47
CA ILE A 49 -12.68 16.50 -9.25
C ILE A 49 -11.65 16.97 -8.20
N LEU A 50 -11.20 16.08 -7.30
CA LEU A 50 -10.22 16.43 -6.27
C LEU A 50 -8.87 16.88 -6.85
N HIS A 51 -8.57 16.51 -8.10
CA HIS A 51 -7.31 16.90 -8.73
C HIS A 51 -7.19 18.42 -8.95
N GLU A 52 -8.32 19.14 -9.13
CA GLU A 52 -8.32 20.57 -9.44
C GLU A 52 -7.83 21.45 -8.28
N LYS A 53 -8.03 20.99 -7.05
CA LYS A 53 -7.73 21.79 -5.84
C LYS A 53 -6.62 21.22 -4.97
N ARG A 54 -6.05 20.05 -5.32
CA ARG A 54 -4.91 19.53 -4.58
C ARG A 54 -3.65 20.35 -4.87
N THR A 55 -2.79 20.47 -3.89
CA THR A 55 -1.42 20.97 -4.06
C THR A 55 -0.51 19.81 -4.47
N ASN A 56 -0.63 18.67 -3.78
CA ASN A 56 0.16 17.47 -4.03
C ASN A 56 -0.72 16.21 -4.05
N PHE A 57 -0.23 15.19 -4.77
CA PHE A 57 -0.78 13.85 -4.74
C PHE A 57 -0.11 13.06 -3.60
N CYS A 58 -0.88 12.70 -2.57
CA CYS A 58 -0.37 11.98 -1.41
C CYS A 58 -0.56 10.47 -1.62
N TYR A 59 0.39 9.84 -2.32
CA TYR A 59 0.29 8.43 -2.72
C TYR A 59 0.23 7.49 -1.52
N GLY A 60 1.18 7.60 -0.64
CA GLY A 60 1.42 6.76 0.54
C GLY A 60 2.90 6.70 0.83
N ASN A 61 3.28 6.24 2.01
CA ASN A 61 4.68 6.07 2.35
C ASN A 61 4.89 5.03 3.45
N GLY A 62 6.08 4.45 3.51
CA GLY A 62 6.49 3.46 4.50
C GLY A 62 7.26 2.31 3.89
N ASN A 63 7.29 1.18 4.59
CA ASN A 63 8.00 -0.01 4.18
C ASN A 63 7.21 -0.80 3.13
N ALA A 64 7.79 -1.06 1.98
CA ALA A 64 7.18 -1.86 0.91
C ALA A 64 6.96 -3.34 1.30
N ASP A 65 7.70 -3.84 2.29
CA ASP A 65 7.57 -5.19 2.85
C ASP A 65 6.84 -5.18 4.21
N ALA A 66 6.08 -4.14 4.50
CA ALA A 66 5.36 -4.01 5.76
C ALA A 66 4.33 -5.12 5.95
N LYS A 67 4.32 -5.73 7.13
CA LYS A 67 3.27 -6.67 7.55
C LYS A 67 1.98 -5.96 7.97
N LEU A 68 2.09 -4.70 8.39
CA LEU A 68 0.97 -3.85 8.79
C LEU A 68 0.83 -2.69 7.82
N MET A 69 -0.32 -2.60 7.17
CA MET A 69 -0.72 -1.44 6.37
C MET A 69 -1.78 -0.65 7.11
N ILE A 70 -1.62 0.68 7.16
CA ILE A 70 -2.53 1.60 7.84
C ILE A 70 -3.22 2.43 6.77
N ILE A 71 -4.56 2.43 6.79
CA ILE A 71 -5.36 3.11 5.77
C ILE A 71 -6.29 4.10 6.44
N GLY A 72 -6.13 5.38 6.11
CA GLY A 72 -7.01 6.46 6.52
C GLY A 72 -7.96 6.91 5.42
N GLU A 73 -8.66 8.01 5.65
CA GLU A 73 -9.66 8.56 4.75
C GLU A 73 -9.04 9.30 3.56
N GLY A 74 -8.27 10.34 3.82
CA GLY A 74 -7.70 11.22 2.81
C GLY A 74 -6.73 12.23 3.41
N PRO A 75 -5.96 12.95 2.56
CA PRO A 75 -5.04 13.99 3.00
C PRO A 75 -5.76 15.18 3.63
N GLY A 76 -5.23 15.70 4.73
CA GLY A 76 -5.55 17.00 5.28
C GLY A 76 -4.70 18.12 4.66
N ALA A 77 -4.77 19.33 5.25
CA ALA A 77 -4.06 20.51 4.73
C ALA A 77 -2.52 20.36 4.79
N ASP A 78 -2.01 19.80 5.88
CA ASP A 78 -0.56 19.61 6.07
C ASP A 78 -0.03 18.53 5.11
N GLU A 79 -0.80 17.45 4.93
CA GLU A 79 -0.49 16.37 4.02
C GLU A 79 -0.47 16.86 2.56
N ASP A 80 -1.48 17.59 2.16
CA ASP A 80 -1.58 18.16 0.81
C ASP A 80 -0.44 19.13 0.51
N LYS A 81 -0.05 19.96 1.50
CA LYS A 81 1.09 20.88 1.37
C LYS A 81 2.43 20.17 1.22
N LEU A 82 2.63 19.06 1.94
CA LEU A 82 3.91 18.34 1.99
C LEU A 82 3.99 17.14 1.03
N GLY A 83 2.89 16.73 0.43
CA GLY A 83 2.81 15.53 -0.41
C GLY A 83 3.02 14.21 0.37
N LYS A 84 2.79 14.22 1.69
CA LYS A 84 3.02 13.06 2.56
C LYS A 84 1.77 12.70 3.34
N VAL A 85 1.56 11.42 3.61
CA VAL A 85 0.41 10.96 4.39
C VAL A 85 0.66 11.03 5.89
N PHE A 86 -0.36 11.42 6.68
CA PHE A 86 -0.34 11.43 8.14
C PHE A 86 0.82 12.22 8.75
N VAL A 87 0.97 13.49 8.38
CA VAL A 87 2.00 14.42 8.92
C VAL A 87 1.40 15.48 9.85
N GLY A 88 0.12 15.83 9.71
CA GLY A 88 -0.62 16.74 10.58
C GLY A 88 -0.89 16.16 11.98
N ARG A 89 -1.80 16.76 12.73
CA ARG A 89 -2.11 16.37 14.13
C ARG A 89 -2.47 14.89 14.28
N SER A 90 -3.31 14.35 13.39
CA SER A 90 -3.68 12.92 13.40
C SER A 90 -2.47 12.03 13.11
N GLY A 91 -1.59 12.45 12.21
CA GLY A 91 -0.35 11.75 11.89
C GLY A 91 0.65 11.73 13.05
N GLN A 92 0.77 12.84 13.76
CA GLN A 92 1.60 12.91 14.97
C GLN A 92 1.07 11.98 16.08
N LEU A 93 -0.26 11.91 16.24
CA LEU A 93 -0.88 10.97 17.16
C LEU A 93 -0.61 9.52 16.73
N LEU A 94 -0.79 9.19 15.44
CA LEU A 94 -0.46 7.87 14.91
C LEU A 94 0.99 7.47 15.20
N THR A 95 1.94 8.38 15.01
CA THR A 95 3.36 8.13 15.33
C THR A 95 3.56 7.79 16.80
N LYS A 96 2.88 8.50 17.72
CA LYS A 96 2.93 8.18 19.16
C LYS A 96 2.31 6.82 19.47
N MET A 97 1.18 6.48 18.83
CA MET A 97 0.53 5.17 19.00
C MET A 97 1.42 4.03 18.51
N LEU A 98 2.07 4.17 17.34
CA LEU A 98 3.04 3.20 16.84
C LEU A 98 4.20 3.02 17.83
N SER A 99 4.78 4.12 18.31
CA SER A 99 5.86 4.06 19.30
C SER A 99 5.46 3.33 20.59
N ALA A 100 4.21 3.48 21.04
CA ALA A 100 3.71 2.80 22.24
C ALA A 100 3.69 1.28 22.10
N ILE A 101 3.58 0.76 20.88
CA ILE A 101 3.66 -0.67 20.55
C ILE A 101 5.01 -1.06 19.95
N LYS A 102 6.03 -0.21 20.12
CA LYS A 102 7.41 -0.43 19.65
C LYS A 102 7.54 -0.54 18.13
N LEU A 103 6.67 0.10 17.38
CA LEU A 103 6.77 0.27 15.93
C LEU A 103 7.12 1.71 15.59
N SER A 104 7.78 1.89 14.45
CA SER A 104 8.06 3.17 13.81
C SER A 104 7.26 3.30 12.51
N ARG A 105 7.34 4.43 11.85
CA ARG A 105 6.71 4.63 10.55
C ARG A 105 7.39 3.81 9.45
N GLU A 106 8.65 3.47 9.63
CA GLU A 106 9.46 2.64 8.75
C GLU A 106 9.14 1.14 8.85
N ASP A 107 8.39 0.72 9.88
CA ASP A 107 7.96 -0.68 10.05
C ASP A 107 6.60 -0.97 9.40
N VAL A 108 5.86 0.08 9.02
CA VAL A 108 4.50 0.00 8.48
C VAL A 108 4.42 0.69 7.11
N TYR A 109 3.36 0.42 6.35
CA TYR A 109 3.00 1.26 5.21
C TYR A 109 1.73 2.03 5.49
N ILE A 110 1.71 3.33 5.15
CA ILE A 110 0.59 4.22 5.46
C ILE A 110 0.04 4.79 4.17
N ALA A 111 -1.28 4.69 3.98
CA ALA A 111 -1.99 5.21 2.83
C ALA A 111 -3.36 5.77 3.22
N ASN A 112 -4.09 6.30 2.25
CA ASN A 112 -5.47 6.75 2.39
C ASN A 112 -6.35 6.17 1.29
N ILE A 113 -7.68 6.16 1.50
CA ILE A 113 -8.67 5.82 0.48
C ILE A 113 -8.53 6.77 -0.71
N VAL A 114 -8.54 8.10 -0.48
CA VAL A 114 -8.29 9.08 -1.54
C VAL A 114 -6.89 9.68 -1.41
N LYS A 115 -6.25 9.98 -2.55
CA LYS A 115 -4.86 10.47 -2.60
C LYS A 115 -4.79 12.00 -2.73
N CYS A 116 -5.92 12.66 -2.91
CA CYS A 116 -6.06 14.11 -3.05
C CYS A 116 -6.90 14.64 -1.90
N ARG A 117 -6.59 15.85 -1.43
CA ARG A 117 -7.32 16.52 -0.34
C ARG A 117 -8.71 16.93 -0.79
N PRO A 118 -9.81 16.49 -0.11
CA PRO A 118 -11.13 17.05 -0.36
C PRO A 118 -11.22 18.51 0.12
N PRO A 119 -11.98 19.37 -0.57
CA PRO A 119 -12.20 20.76 -0.16
C PRO A 119 -12.64 20.86 1.30
N GLU A 120 -12.03 21.78 2.05
CA GLU A 120 -12.34 22.03 3.47
C GLU A 120 -12.25 20.78 4.38
N ASN A 121 -11.51 19.76 3.94
CA ASN A 121 -11.39 18.45 4.60
C ASN A 121 -12.75 17.75 4.81
N ARG A 122 -13.73 17.94 3.91
CA ARG A 122 -14.95 17.16 3.94
C ARG A 122 -14.70 15.69 3.66
N ASN A 123 -15.64 14.83 4.02
CA ASN A 123 -15.56 13.43 3.62
C ASN A 123 -15.55 13.31 2.07
N PRO A 124 -14.76 12.39 1.51
CA PRO A 124 -14.76 12.14 0.07
C PRO A 124 -16.11 11.55 -0.40
N LEU A 125 -16.56 11.98 -1.55
CA LEU A 125 -17.78 11.50 -2.18
C LEU A 125 -17.62 10.07 -2.68
N PRO A 126 -18.73 9.31 -2.90
CA PRO A 126 -18.66 7.94 -3.41
C PRO A 126 -17.87 7.82 -4.72
N GLU A 127 -18.11 8.73 -5.67
CA GLU A 127 -17.43 8.77 -6.95
C GLU A 127 -15.92 9.08 -6.82
N GLU A 128 -15.54 9.94 -5.86
CA GLU A 128 -14.13 10.23 -5.58
C GLU A 128 -13.40 9.04 -5.00
N LYS A 129 -14.06 8.28 -4.10
CA LYS A 129 -13.53 7.02 -3.56
C LYS A 129 -13.40 5.98 -4.67
N SER A 130 -14.44 5.74 -5.44
CA SER A 130 -14.44 4.74 -6.53
C SER A 130 -13.36 5.03 -7.56
N ALA A 131 -13.11 6.30 -7.91
CA ALA A 131 -12.05 6.68 -8.84
C ALA A 131 -10.63 6.47 -8.26
N CYS A 132 -10.48 6.48 -6.93
CA CYS A 132 -9.18 6.40 -6.26
C CYS A 132 -8.84 5.01 -5.72
N LEU A 133 -9.84 4.15 -5.48
CA LEU A 133 -9.66 2.79 -4.95
C LEU A 133 -8.69 1.93 -5.77
N PRO A 134 -8.71 1.93 -7.12
CA PRO A 134 -7.75 1.13 -7.90
C PRO A 134 -6.29 1.37 -7.54
N TYR A 135 -5.93 2.59 -7.14
CA TYR A 135 -4.55 2.89 -6.71
C TYR A 135 -4.21 2.27 -5.35
N LEU A 136 -5.19 2.20 -4.45
CA LEU A 136 -5.03 1.54 -3.17
C LEU A 136 -4.95 0.02 -3.34
N ASP A 137 -5.76 -0.56 -4.22
CA ASP A 137 -5.73 -1.99 -4.54
C ASP A 137 -4.38 -2.41 -5.13
N GLU A 138 -3.80 -1.60 -6.02
CA GLU A 138 -2.45 -1.84 -6.53
C GLU A 138 -1.40 -1.78 -5.41
N GLN A 139 -1.50 -0.81 -4.48
CA GLN A 139 -0.62 -0.73 -3.31
C GLN A 139 -0.73 -1.98 -2.44
N ILE A 140 -1.94 -2.41 -2.11
CA ILE A 140 -2.19 -3.64 -1.33
C ILE A 140 -1.61 -4.86 -2.05
N SER A 141 -1.80 -4.96 -3.35
CA SER A 141 -1.31 -6.07 -4.19
C SER A 141 0.22 -6.15 -4.23
N VAL A 142 0.92 -5.01 -4.21
CA VAL A 142 2.39 -4.96 -4.17
C VAL A 142 2.89 -5.28 -2.77
N ILE A 143 2.35 -4.62 -1.74
CA ILE A 143 2.80 -4.74 -0.36
C ILE A 143 2.47 -6.12 0.23
N GLN A 144 1.26 -6.64 -0.05
CA GLN A 144 0.73 -7.90 0.48
C GLN A 144 0.82 -7.96 2.03
N PRO A 145 0.24 -6.96 2.74
CA PRO A 145 0.33 -6.91 4.18
C PRO A 145 -0.42 -8.09 4.83
N GLU A 146 0.07 -8.54 6.00
CA GLU A 146 -0.63 -9.54 6.81
C GLU A 146 -1.86 -8.96 7.53
N LEU A 147 -1.82 -7.65 7.84
CA LEU A 147 -2.87 -6.91 8.55
C LEU A 147 -3.11 -5.54 7.91
N ILE A 148 -4.39 -5.16 7.85
CA ILE A 148 -4.80 -3.80 7.46
C ILE A 148 -5.53 -3.15 8.65
N LEU A 149 -4.98 -2.03 9.13
CA LEU A 149 -5.60 -1.20 10.15
C LEU A 149 -6.32 -0.03 9.49
N MET A 150 -7.64 -0.02 9.55
CA MET A 150 -8.47 1.06 9.02
C MET A 150 -8.69 2.14 10.07
N LEU A 151 -8.27 3.37 9.79
CA LEU A 151 -8.42 4.51 10.68
C LEU A 151 -9.63 5.36 10.30
N GLY A 152 -10.69 5.26 11.09
CA GLY A 152 -11.91 6.03 10.95
C GLY A 152 -13.00 5.34 10.13
N LYS A 153 -14.22 5.92 10.21
CA LYS A 153 -15.44 5.37 9.61
C LYS A 153 -15.34 5.23 8.08
N VAL A 154 -14.78 6.24 7.41
CA VAL A 154 -14.71 6.26 5.92
C VAL A 154 -13.85 5.11 5.41
N ALA A 155 -12.67 4.90 5.99
CA ALA A 155 -11.80 3.79 5.60
C ALA A 155 -12.49 2.44 5.86
N ALA A 156 -13.06 2.25 7.04
CA ALA A 156 -13.73 0.99 7.40
C ALA A 156 -14.92 0.67 6.49
N VAL A 157 -15.84 1.62 6.27
CA VAL A 157 -17.04 1.42 5.43
C VAL A 157 -16.71 1.28 3.95
N THR A 158 -15.55 1.78 3.50
CA THR A 158 -15.16 1.68 2.09
C THR A 158 -14.51 0.34 1.77
N LEU A 159 -13.83 -0.29 2.75
CA LEU A 159 -13.07 -1.52 2.51
C LEU A 159 -13.78 -2.79 3.02
N LEU A 160 -14.85 -2.66 3.84
CA LEU A 160 -15.67 -3.77 4.35
C LEU A 160 -17.02 -3.82 3.64
#